data_a1aca0781cca46e478ca3df98db5c7d6
#
_entry.id   a1aca0781cca46e478ca3df98db5c7d6
#
_cell.length_a   1.000
_cell.length_b   1.000
_cell.length_c   1.000
_cell.angle_alpha   90.00
_cell.angle_beta   90.00
_cell.angle_gamma   90.00
#
_symmetry.space_group_name_H-M   'P 1'
#
loop_
_entity.id
_entity.type
_entity.pdbx_description
1 polymer ?
#
loop_
_entity_poly.entity_id
_entity_poly.type
_entity_poly.pdbx_seq_one_letter_code
_entity_poly.pdbx_strand_id
1 'polypeptide(L)'
;MDPLPSFPGRPAIFDLASSPALTDALIEKLLHSERLEDFLHQALPLLTSRILGERDGIHASLLLLRPRRPALAVSSGDPAKALHETPGRFPGGPGMTALREGSPVRVGDTRTDRRWPAHLAVAVDHGIHSLLALPLEFGDEGQCVLSFCTTRPRDFPPAVVDSAAAVLDRGASVLHLAVRLDRYRVLEQDLRTAMSTRTAIDLAVGILMAQDRSDQTGAFALLKRASHYRNLPVRDVAVEIVERFSQRSPSTHFDA
;
A
#
# COMPACT_ATOMS: atom_id res chain seq x y z
N MET A 1 56.81 -11.82 7.15
CA MET A 1 56.22 -11.01 6.05
C MET A 1 55.09 -11.86 5.51
N ASP A 2 53.94 -11.85 6.25
CA ASP A 2 52.78 -12.69 5.93
C ASP A 2 51.95 -12.01 4.80
N PRO A 3 51.46 -12.79 3.84
CA PRO A 3 50.65 -12.23 2.79
C PRO A 3 49.25 -11.89 3.32
N LEU A 4 48.78 -10.66 2.99
CA LEU A 4 47.46 -10.15 3.26
C LEU A 4 46.37 -11.10 2.74
N PRO A 5 45.27 -11.32 3.46
CA PRO A 5 44.17 -12.13 2.97
C PRO A 5 43.50 -11.46 1.78
N SER A 6 43.38 -12.21 0.70
CA SER A 6 42.65 -11.85 -0.50
C SER A 6 41.16 -11.68 -0.16
N PHE A 7 40.64 -10.47 -0.34
CA PHE A 7 39.20 -10.19 -0.30
C PHE A 7 38.50 -10.89 -1.46
N PRO A 8 37.51 -11.74 -1.22
CA PRO A 8 36.72 -12.31 -2.31
C PRO A 8 35.79 -11.24 -2.91
N GLY A 9 35.94 -11.07 -4.22
CA GLY A 9 34.91 -10.57 -5.12
C GLY A 9 34.49 -9.12 -4.93
N ARG A 10 35.00 -8.22 -5.81
CA ARG A 10 34.27 -7.01 -6.17
C ARG A 10 32.80 -7.39 -6.42
N PRO A 11 31.81 -6.73 -5.79
CA PRO A 11 30.43 -6.87 -6.24
C PRO A 11 30.42 -6.52 -7.75
N ALA A 12 29.88 -7.42 -8.56
CA ALA A 12 29.70 -7.16 -9.97
C ALA A 12 29.06 -5.77 -10.09
N ILE A 13 29.74 -4.85 -10.76
CA ILE A 13 29.18 -3.56 -11.14
C ILE A 13 28.00 -3.94 -12.03
N PHE A 14 26.79 -3.90 -11.45
CA PHE A 14 25.57 -4.15 -12.20
C PHE A 14 25.55 -3.15 -13.36
N ASP A 15 25.48 -3.71 -14.54
CA ASP A 15 25.42 -2.96 -15.79
C ASP A 15 24.22 -2.02 -15.76
N LEU A 16 24.48 -0.74 -15.58
CA LEU A 16 23.51 0.35 -15.55
C LEU A 16 22.72 0.50 -16.86
N ALA A 17 23.10 -0.25 -17.91
CA ALA A 17 22.43 -0.28 -19.21
C ALA A 17 21.10 -1.04 -19.20
N SER A 18 20.76 -1.78 -18.14
CA SER A 18 19.54 -2.62 -18.06
C SER A 18 18.31 -1.89 -17.50
N SER A 19 18.28 -0.57 -17.50
CA SER A 19 17.17 0.25 -16.96
C SER A 19 15.80 0.03 -17.62
N PRO A 20 15.68 -0.12 -18.94
CA PRO A 20 14.39 -0.41 -19.57
C PRO A 20 13.73 -1.65 -18.98
N ALA A 21 14.54 -2.65 -18.69
CA ALA A 21 14.07 -3.94 -18.19
C ALA A 21 13.36 -3.88 -16.82
N LEU A 22 13.71 -2.96 -15.90
CA LEU A 22 13.00 -2.84 -14.62
C LEU A 22 11.63 -2.17 -14.80
N THR A 23 11.61 -1.05 -15.51
CA THR A 23 10.38 -0.30 -15.77
C THR A 23 9.39 -1.16 -16.56
N ASP A 24 9.85 -1.85 -17.62
CA ASP A 24 9.01 -2.72 -18.44
C ASP A 24 8.45 -3.88 -17.62
N ALA A 25 9.27 -4.52 -16.79
CA ALA A 25 8.83 -5.60 -15.92
C ALA A 25 7.83 -5.11 -14.86
N LEU A 26 8.02 -3.93 -14.29
CA LEU A 26 7.04 -3.34 -13.35
C LEU A 26 5.73 -2.98 -14.05
N ILE A 27 5.78 -2.45 -15.27
CA ILE A 27 4.58 -2.16 -16.07
C ILE A 27 3.83 -3.46 -16.39
N GLU A 28 4.54 -4.51 -16.79
CA GLU A 28 3.92 -5.82 -17.03
C GLU A 28 3.18 -6.33 -15.79
N LYS A 29 3.81 -6.26 -14.59
CA LYS A 29 3.16 -6.64 -13.34
C LYS A 29 1.94 -5.77 -13.04
N LEU A 30 2.03 -4.45 -13.28
CA LEU A 30 0.92 -3.53 -13.07
C LEU A 30 -0.28 -3.85 -13.97
N LEU A 31 -0.04 -4.18 -15.24
CA LEU A 31 -1.09 -4.52 -16.20
C LEU A 31 -1.82 -5.83 -15.85
N HIS A 32 -1.14 -6.77 -15.19
CA HIS A 32 -1.71 -8.05 -14.78
C HIS A 32 -2.27 -8.05 -13.34
N SER A 33 -2.26 -6.90 -12.67
CA SER A 33 -2.75 -6.77 -11.29
C SER A 33 -4.09 -6.05 -11.25
N GLU A 34 -5.08 -6.67 -10.65
CA GLU A 34 -6.39 -6.05 -10.43
C GLU A 34 -6.37 -5.06 -9.25
N ARG A 35 -5.58 -5.36 -8.23
CA ARG A 35 -5.46 -4.58 -7.00
C ARG A 35 -4.05 -4.07 -6.81
N LEU A 36 -3.94 -2.89 -6.17
CA LEU A 36 -2.64 -2.32 -5.82
C LEU A 36 -1.79 -3.27 -4.94
N GLU A 37 -2.43 -3.97 -4.01
CA GLU A 37 -1.76 -4.93 -3.13
C GLU A 37 -1.11 -6.06 -3.92
N ASP A 38 -1.82 -6.63 -4.90
CA ASP A 38 -1.31 -7.70 -5.78
C ASP A 38 -0.11 -7.23 -6.59
N PHE A 39 -0.18 -6.00 -7.11
CA PHE A 39 0.95 -5.38 -7.79
C PHE A 39 2.16 -5.24 -6.87
N LEU A 40 1.98 -4.70 -5.65
CA LEU A 40 3.09 -4.50 -4.71
C LEU A 40 3.72 -5.82 -4.27
N HIS A 41 2.93 -6.88 -4.09
CA HIS A 41 3.45 -8.23 -3.83
C HIS A 41 4.32 -8.76 -4.97
N GLN A 42 3.98 -8.46 -6.23
CA GLN A 42 4.79 -8.85 -7.39
C GLN A 42 5.99 -7.92 -7.62
N ALA A 43 5.86 -6.64 -7.33
CA ALA A 43 6.93 -5.65 -7.48
C ALA A 43 8.05 -5.82 -6.44
N LEU A 44 7.71 -6.22 -5.21
CA LEU A 44 8.67 -6.31 -4.10
C LEU A 44 9.84 -7.27 -4.39
N PRO A 45 9.65 -8.53 -4.83
CA PRO A 45 10.76 -9.42 -5.16
C PRO A 45 11.56 -8.90 -6.36
N LEU A 46 10.91 -8.31 -7.35
CA LEU A 46 11.59 -7.73 -8.51
C LEU A 46 12.50 -6.57 -8.11
N LEU A 47 12.01 -5.63 -7.29
CA LEU A 47 12.82 -4.53 -6.75
C LEU A 47 13.98 -5.06 -5.90
N THR A 48 13.71 -6.06 -5.05
CA THR A 48 14.73 -6.67 -4.19
C THR A 48 15.86 -7.27 -5.01
N SER A 49 15.54 -8.09 -6.01
CA SER A 49 16.54 -8.73 -6.87
C SER A 49 17.33 -7.72 -7.70
N ARG A 50 16.70 -6.64 -8.15
CA ARG A 50 17.38 -5.57 -8.92
C ARG A 50 18.28 -4.68 -8.07
N ILE A 51 17.91 -4.45 -6.82
CA ILE A 51 18.67 -3.60 -5.88
C ILE A 51 19.83 -4.36 -5.24
N LEU A 52 19.58 -5.57 -4.76
CA LEU A 52 20.53 -6.32 -3.93
C LEU A 52 21.05 -7.60 -4.59
N GLY A 53 20.50 -7.97 -5.77
CA GLY A 53 20.78 -9.25 -6.39
C GLY A 53 20.09 -10.43 -5.68
N GLU A 54 20.37 -11.63 -6.16
CA GLU A 54 19.93 -12.86 -5.48
C GLU A 54 20.88 -13.17 -4.34
N ARG A 55 20.45 -12.88 -3.12
CA ARG A 55 21.23 -13.08 -1.91
C ARG A 55 20.34 -13.67 -0.82
N ASP A 56 20.80 -14.77 -0.23
CA ASP A 56 20.12 -15.40 0.90
C ASP A 56 20.13 -14.54 2.16
N GLY A 57 19.07 -14.63 2.96
CA GLY A 57 18.95 -13.94 4.24
C GLY A 57 18.62 -12.46 4.12
N ILE A 58 18.17 -12.00 2.94
CA ILE A 58 17.59 -10.66 2.76
C ILE A 58 16.07 -10.78 2.78
N HIS A 59 15.45 -9.97 3.61
CA HIS A 59 14.02 -9.79 3.64
C HIS A 59 13.68 -8.34 3.27
N ALA A 60 12.63 -8.17 2.50
CA ALA A 60 12.19 -6.86 2.03
C ALA A 60 10.75 -6.60 2.44
N SER A 61 10.42 -5.34 2.58
CA SER A 61 9.05 -4.90 2.83
C SER A 61 8.82 -3.53 2.23
N LEU A 62 7.58 -3.27 1.84
CA LEU A 62 7.12 -2.02 1.33
C LEU A 62 5.93 -1.56 2.16
N LEU A 63 6.02 -0.38 2.74
CA LEU A 63 4.94 0.27 3.49
C LEU A 63 4.51 1.51 2.73
N LEU A 64 3.25 1.51 2.30
CA LEU A 64 2.61 2.62 1.61
C LEU A 64 1.62 3.32 2.54
N LEU A 65 1.82 4.61 2.74
CA LEU A 65 0.97 5.51 3.52
C LEU A 65 0.21 6.42 2.55
N ARG A 66 -1.13 6.38 2.62
CA ARG A 66 -2.02 7.15 1.76
C ARG A 66 -2.96 8.02 2.61
N PRO A 67 -3.26 9.26 2.19
CA PRO A 67 -4.19 10.11 2.91
C PRO A 67 -5.55 9.45 3.09
N ARG A 68 -6.08 9.48 4.32
CA ARG A 68 -7.42 8.98 4.68
C ARG A 68 -7.65 7.50 4.37
N ARG A 69 -6.59 6.70 4.30
CA ARG A 69 -6.67 5.26 4.07
C ARG A 69 -5.78 4.51 5.05
N PRO A 70 -6.11 3.26 5.36
CA PRO A 70 -5.20 2.40 6.10
C PRO A 70 -3.86 2.27 5.38
N ALA A 71 -2.79 2.17 6.14
CA ALA A 71 -1.48 1.82 5.61
C ALA A 71 -1.55 0.45 4.90
N LEU A 72 -0.88 0.34 3.75
CA LEU A 72 -0.75 -0.92 3.02
C LEU A 72 0.69 -1.40 3.16
N ALA A 73 0.87 -2.58 3.71
CA ALA A 73 2.18 -3.19 3.89
C ALA A 73 2.27 -4.54 3.20
N VAL A 74 3.33 -4.75 2.43
CA VAL A 74 3.68 -6.03 1.84
C VAL A 74 5.10 -6.41 2.27
N SER A 75 5.36 -7.71 2.49
CA SER A 75 6.65 -8.20 2.96
C SER A 75 7.00 -9.55 2.34
N SER A 76 8.31 -9.83 2.21
CA SER A 76 8.82 -11.08 1.65
C SER A 76 8.97 -12.21 2.69
N GLY A 77 8.65 -11.96 3.96
CA GLY A 77 8.75 -12.94 5.04
C GLY A 77 8.56 -12.37 6.42
N ASP A 78 8.46 -13.24 7.42
CA ASP A 78 8.14 -12.90 8.81
C ASP A 78 9.09 -11.86 9.44
N PRO A 79 10.42 -11.90 9.25
CA PRO A 79 11.29 -10.88 9.82
C PRO A 79 10.98 -9.47 9.34
N ALA A 80 10.70 -9.31 8.04
CA ALA A 80 10.34 -8.02 7.47
C ALA A 80 8.93 -7.59 7.90
N LYS A 81 8.00 -8.54 8.05
CA LYS A 81 6.63 -8.30 8.53
C LYS A 81 6.62 -7.78 9.96
N ALA A 82 7.40 -8.38 10.86
CA ALA A 82 7.48 -7.98 12.27
C ALA A 82 7.88 -6.51 12.44
N LEU A 83 8.71 -5.97 11.56
CA LEU A 83 9.11 -4.56 11.57
C LEU A 83 7.96 -3.60 11.22
N HIS A 84 6.94 -4.07 10.48
CA HIS A 84 5.78 -3.26 10.10
C HIS A 84 4.59 -3.40 11.05
N GLU A 85 4.44 -4.52 11.74
CA GLU A 85 3.38 -4.71 12.73
C GLU A 85 3.58 -3.83 13.98
N THR A 86 4.74 -3.19 14.08
CA THR A 86 5.12 -2.29 15.18
C THR A 86 4.75 -0.80 15.00
N PRO A 87 4.33 -0.25 13.83
CA PRO A 87 4.14 1.20 13.64
C PRO A 87 3.13 1.85 14.60
N GLY A 88 2.10 1.13 15.02
CA GLY A 88 1.12 1.61 16.01
C GLY A 88 1.64 1.60 17.44
N ARG A 89 2.67 0.82 17.72
CA ARG A 89 3.29 0.69 19.04
C ARG A 89 4.49 1.63 19.21
N PHE A 90 5.19 1.96 18.10
CA PHE A 90 6.38 2.80 18.11
C PHE A 90 6.35 3.76 16.92
N PRO A 91 5.93 5.03 17.12
CA PRO A 91 5.79 6.01 16.04
C PRO A 91 7.11 6.47 15.40
N GLY A 92 8.22 5.87 15.75
CA GLY A 92 9.54 6.22 15.23
C GLY A 92 10.43 5.00 15.00
N GLY A 93 10.64 4.62 13.77
CA GLY A 93 11.60 3.61 13.35
C GLY A 93 12.41 4.10 12.15
N PRO A 94 13.38 3.32 11.65
CA PRO A 94 14.19 3.70 10.48
C PRO A 94 13.35 4.08 9.26
N GLY A 95 12.28 3.31 8.97
CA GLY A 95 11.39 3.57 7.85
C GLY A 95 10.63 4.89 7.96
N MET A 96 10.03 5.16 9.12
CA MET A 96 9.32 6.43 9.37
C MET A 96 10.27 7.62 9.41
N THR A 97 11.50 7.41 9.86
CA THR A 97 12.54 8.46 9.81
C THR A 97 12.94 8.75 8.37
N ALA A 98 13.13 7.73 7.53
CA ALA A 98 13.42 7.90 6.13
C ALA A 98 12.33 8.71 5.41
N LEU A 99 11.04 8.40 5.65
CA LEU A 99 9.91 9.15 5.09
C LEU A 99 9.90 10.61 5.53
N ARG A 100 10.15 10.88 6.82
CA ARG A 100 10.17 12.25 7.36
C ARG A 100 11.32 13.08 6.84
N GLU A 101 12.51 12.47 6.64
CA GLU A 101 13.72 13.15 6.21
C GLU A 101 13.88 13.16 4.69
N GLY A 102 13.04 12.42 3.95
CA GLY A 102 13.15 12.30 2.49
C GLY A 102 14.48 11.71 2.03
N SER A 103 15.15 10.93 2.89
CA SER A 103 16.50 10.41 2.63
C SER A 103 16.66 8.97 3.14
N PRO A 104 17.55 8.16 2.50
CA PRO A 104 17.82 6.81 2.95
C PRO A 104 18.31 6.76 4.39
N VAL A 105 17.75 5.83 5.17
CA VAL A 105 18.18 5.57 6.54
C VAL A 105 18.77 4.18 6.64
N ARG A 106 20.00 4.12 7.12
CA ARG A 106 20.76 2.90 7.31
C ARG A 106 21.00 2.60 8.79
N VAL A 107 20.80 1.34 9.19
CA VAL A 107 21.22 0.77 10.46
C VAL A 107 22.30 -0.28 10.16
N GLY A 108 23.53 0.01 10.52
CA GLY A 108 24.67 -0.88 10.25
C GLY A 108 24.69 -2.13 11.16
N ASP A 109 24.35 -1.97 12.44
CA ASP A 109 24.19 -3.07 13.39
C ASP A 109 23.10 -2.70 14.40
N THR A 110 22.00 -3.45 14.40
CA THR A 110 20.83 -3.21 15.25
C THR A 110 21.15 -3.34 16.75
N ARG A 111 22.20 -4.09 17.10
CA ARG A 111 22.62 -4.31 18.51
C ARG A 111 23.37 -3.11 19.08
N THR A 112 23.97 -2.30 18.25
CA THR A 112 24.82 -1.17 18.67
C THR A 112 24.22 0.20 18.36
N ASP A 113 23.30 0.30 17.40
CA ASP A 113 22.61 1.53 17.10
C ASP A 113 21.62 1.90 18.21
N ARG A 114 21.59 3.16 18.62
CA ARG A 114 20.76 3.67 19.73
C ARG A 114 19.65 4.64 19.28
N ARG A 115 19.54 4.90 17.98
CA ARG A 115 18.59 5.88 17.47
C ARG A 115 17.12 5.48 17.70
N TRP A 116 16.80 4.19 17.65
CA TRP A 116 15.43 3.67 17.80
C TRP A 116 15.40 2.42 18.72
N PRO A 117 15.67 2.57 20.01
CA PRO A 117 15.93 1.42 20.88
C PRO A 117 14.81 0.39 20.92
N ALA A 118 13.54 0.84 20.98
CA ALA A 118 12.39 -0.05 21.03
C ALA A 118 12.16 -0.79 19.69
N HIS A 119 12.33 -0.12 18.56
CA HIS A 119 12.21 -0.72 17.23
C HIS A 119 13.34 -1.70 16.94
N LEU A 120 14.57 -1.34 17.33
CA LEU A 120 15.74 -2.19 17.12
C LEU A 120 15.77 -3.40 18.05
N ALA A 121 15.16 -3.32 19.24
CA ALA A 121 14.97 -4.49 20.10
C ALA A 121 14.13 -5.57 19.38
N VAL A 122 13.01 -5.17 18.78
CA VAL A 122 12.18 -6.08 17.96
C VAL A 122 12.98 -6.67 16.78
N ALA A 123 13.78 -5.86 16.11
CA ALA A 123 14.64 -6.34 15.04
C ALA A 123 15.63 -7.42 15.52
N VAL A 124 16.28 -7.19 16.66
CA VAL A 124 17.21 -8.16 17.27
C VAL A 124 16.50 -9.46 17.66
N ASP A 125 15.30 -9.39 18.24
CA ASP A 125 14.51 -10.56 18.62
C ASP A 125 14.14 -11.44 17.41
N HIS A 126 14.04 -10.83 16.20
CA HIS A 126 13.82 -11.54 14.93
C HIS A 126 15.12 -11.86 14.18
N GLY A 127 16.27 -11.74 14.82
CA GLY A 127 17.58 -12.06 14.23
C GLY A 127 18.05 -11.09 13.16
N ILE A 128 17.44 -9.90 13.07
CA ILE A 128 17.81 -8.87 12.12
C ILE A 128 18.99 -8.07 12.67
N HIS A 129 20.08 -7.99 11.91
CA HIS A 129 21.31 -7.33 12.32
C HIS A 129 21.63 -6.07 11.53
N SER A 130 21.11 -5.89 10.32
CA SER A 130 21.20 -4.61 9.62
C SER A 130 19.92 -4.27 8.85
N LEU A 131 19.69 -2.96 8.66
CA LEU A 131 18.48 -2.42 8.01
C LEU A 131 18.85 -1.30 7.04
N LEU A 132 18.10 -1.23 5.96
CA LEU A 132 18.12 -0.12 5.00
C LEU A 132 16.67 0.28 4.69
N ALA A 133 16.34 1.54 4.86
CA ALA A 133 15.05 2.11 4.50
C ALA A 133 15.23 3.19 3.43
N LEU A 134 14.51 3.05 2.33
CA LEU A 134 14.54 3.94 1.17
C LEU A 134 13.17 4.59 1.01
N PRO A 135 13.05 5.92 1.15
CA PRO A 135 11.79 6.62 1.01
C PRO A 135 11.44 6.88 -0.46
N LEU A 136 10.15 6.95 -0.75
CA LEU A 136 9.58 7.43 -1.99
C LEU A 136 8.41 8.35 -1.68
N GLU A 137 8.33 9.47 -2.37
CA GLU A 137 7.23 10.43 -2.26
C GLU A 137 6.40 10.44 -3.53
N PHE A 138 5.08 10.49 -3.37
CA PHE A 138 4.10 10.55 -4.46
C PHE A 138 3.24 11.83 -4.36
N GLY A 139 3.80 12.89 -3.80
CA GLY A 139 3.10 14.15 -3.58
C GLY A 139 1.84 13.97 -2.72
N ASP A 140 0.73 14.55 -3.16
CA ASP A 140 -0.56 14.46 -2.45
C ASP A 140 -1.18 13.06 -2.44
N GLU A 141 -0.61 12.12 -3.18
CA GLU A 141 -1.15 10.75 -3.29
C GLU A 141 -0.62 9.82 -2.20
N GLY A 142 0.45 10.21 -1.52
CA GLY A 142 1.02 9.49 -0.41
C GLY A 142 2.53 9.37 -0.44
N GLN A 143 3.05 8.48 0.39
CA GLN A 143 4.47 8.20 0.50
C GLN A 143 4.68 6.72 0.80
N CYS A 144 5.83 6.22 0.41
CA CYS A 144 6.17 4.81 0.53
C CYS A 144 7.59 4.66 1.07
N VAL A 145 7.82 3.64 1.87
CA VAL A 145 9.17 3.23 2.24
C VAL A 145 9.41 1.78 1.82
N LEU A 146 10.48 1.57 1.04
CA LEU A 146 11.02 0.25 0.76
C LEU A 146 12.11 -0.05 1.78
N SER A 147 11.92 -1.10 2.56
CA SER A 147 12.86 -1.48 3.61
C SER A 147 13.46 -2.85 3.32
N PHE A 148 14.76 -2.97 3.57
CA PHE A 148 15.49 -4.23 3.52
C PHE A 148 16.04 -4.55 4.89
N CYS A 149 16.03 -5.81 5.27
CA CYS A 149 16.64 -6.29 6.48
C CYS A 149 17.39 -7.61 6.23
N THR A 150 18.44 -7.85 7.03
CA THR A 150 19.29 -9.03 6.89
C THR A 150 19.81 -9.48 8.24
N THR A 151 20.10 -10.76 8.33
CA THR A 151 20.70 -11.39 9.51
C THR A 151 22.21 -11.10 9.65
N ARG A 152 22.82 -10.37 8.70
CA ARG A 152 24.23 -10.00 8.70
C ARG A 152 24.41 -8.53 9.09
N PRO A 153 25.32 -8.20 10.01
CA PRO A 153 25.64 -6.82 10.31
C PRO A 153 26.43 -6.17 9.17
N ARG A 154 26.26 -4.85 9.00
CA ARG A 154 26.97 -4.01 8.01
C ARG A 154 26.78 -4.42 6.55
N ASP A 155 25.67 -5.08 6.24
CA ASP A 155 25.39 -5.62 4.91
C ASP A 155 25.02 -4.53 3.87
N PHE A 156 24.71 -3.30 4.31
CA PHE A 156 24.40 -2.15 3.46
C PHE A 156 25.46 -1.05 3.55
N PRO A 157 26.66 -1.20 2.89
CA PRO A 157 27.63 -0.12 2.82
C PRO A 157 27.11 1.06 2.01
N PRO A 158 27.70 2.28 2.12
CA PRO A 158 27.22 3.47 1.41
C PRO A 158 27.01 3.28 -0.09
N ALA A 159 27.94 2.61 -0.76
CA ALA A 159 27.81 2.33 -2.20
C ALA A 159 26.59 1.48 -2.57
N VAL A 160 26.15 0.56 -1.68
CA VAL A 160 24.91 -0.20 -1.86
C VAL A 160 23.70 0.69 -1.63
N VAL A 161 23.75 1.59 -0.67
CA VAL A 161 22.68 2.56 -0.41
C VAL A 161 22.43 3.47 -1.62
N ASP A 162 23.51 4.03 -2.18
CA ASP A 162 23.45 4.93 -3.35
C ASP A 162 22.90 4.18 -4.57
N SER A 163 23.37 2.96 -4.81
CA SER A 163 22.89 2.11 -5.91
C SER A 163 21.42 1.75 -5.73
N ALA A 164 21.02 1.41 -4.50
CA ALA A 164 19.65 1.06 -4.16
C ALA A 164 18.68 2.22 -4.39
N ALA A 165 19.07 3.43 -3.95
CA ALA A 165 18.29 4.63 -4.17
C ALA A 165 18.12 4.90 -5.67
N ALA A 166 19.21 4.84 -6.46
CA ALA A 166 19.16 5.06 -7.90
C ALA A 166 18.28 4.03 -8.65
N VAL A 167 18.25 2.77 -8.24
CA VAL A 167 17.35 1.75 -8.82
C VAL A 167 15.91 2.02 -8.44
N LEU A 168 15.66 2.40 -7.19
CA LEU A 168 14.32 2.69 -6.70
C LEU A 168 13.73 3.92 -7.41
N ASP A 169 14.52 4.99 -7.62
CA ASP A 169 14.11 6.19 -8.35
C ASP A 169 13.64 5.88 -9.78
N ARG A 170 14.26 4.90 -10.44
CA ARG A 170 13.85 4.46 -11.78
C ARG A 170 12.51 3.74 -11.78
N GLY A 171 12.21 2.97 -10.72
CA GLY A 171 10.92 2.31 -10.53
C GLY A 171 9.83 3.24 -9.99
N ALA A 172 10.20 4.40 -9.45
CA ALA A 172 9.31 5.31 -8.74
C ALA A 172 8.10 5.74 -9.56
N SER A 173 8.29 6.03 -10.85
CA SER A 173 7.20 6.46 -11.74
C SER A 173 6.13 5.39 -11.91
N VAL A 174 6.52 4.11 -12.00
CA VAL A 174 5.55 3.00 -12.12
C VAL A 174 4.84 2.74 -10.80
N LEU A 175 5.55 2.80 -9.68
CA LEU A 175 4.95 2.71 -8.34
C LEU A 175 3.94 3.85 -8.11
N HIS A 176 4.30 5.06 -8.48
CA HIS A 176 3.41 6.22 -8.41
C HIS A 176 2.18 6.05 -9.31
N LEU A 177 2.38 5.58 -10.55
CA LEU A 177 1.27 5.29 -11.47
C LEU A 177 0.31 4.25 -10.88
N ALA A 178 0.83 3.19 -10.24
CA ALA A 178 0.01 2.18 -9.57
C ALA A 178 -0.84 2.78 -8.45
N VAL A 179 -0.28 3.66 -7.63
CA VAL A 179 -1.00 4.37 -6.56
C VAL A 179 -2.10 5.26 -7.13
N ARG A 180 -1.81 5.99 -8.23
CA ARG A 180 -2.81 6.83 -8.92
C ARG A 180 -3.94 6.02 -9.49
N LEU A 181 -3.65 4.90 -10.16
CA LEU A 181 -4.68 4.03 -10.71
C LEU A 181 -5.59 3.45 -9.62
N ASP A 182 -5.03 3.03 -8.49
CA ASP A 182 -5.80 2.57 -7.33
C ASP A 182 -6.73 3.68 -6.80
N ARG A 183 -6.24 4.91 -6.71
CA ARG A 183 -7.05 6.07 -6.33
C ARG A 183 -8.24 6.28 -7.26
N TYR A 184 -8.02 6.22 -8.58
CA TYR A 184 -9.10 6.39 -9.56
C TYR A 184 -10.11 5.23 -9.51
N ARG A 185 -9.66 3.99 -9.36
CA ARG A 185 -10.55 2.82 -9.22
C ARG A 185 -11.47 2.97 -8.02
N VAL A 186 -10.92 3.41 -6.89
CA VAL A 186 -11.76 3.61 -5.69
C VAL A 186 -12.70 4.78 -5.84
N LEU A 187 -12.26 5.90 -6.42
CA LEU A 187 -13.16 7.04 -6.69
C LEU A 187 -14.31 6.62 -7.60
N GLU A 188 -14.03 5.85 -8.64
CA GLU A 188 -15.05 5.31 -9.53
C GLU A 188 -16.05 4.41 -8.77
N GLN A 189 -15.56 3.54 -7.92
CA GLN A 189 -16.41 2.66 -7.11
C GLN A 189 -17.27 3.45 -6.11
N ASP A 190 -16.71 4.49 -5.48
CA ASP A 190 -17.45 5.37 -4.57
C ASP A 190 -18.55 6.13 -5.31
N LEU A 191 -18.26 6.66 -6.50
CA LEU A 191 -19.24 7.34 -7.34
C LEU A 191 -20.36 6.39 -7.78
N ARG A 192 -20.03 5.19 -8.26
CA ARG A 192 -21.04 4.17 -8.64
C ARG A 192 -21.92 3.81 -7.44
N THR A 193 -21.33 3.64 -6.27
CA THR A 193 -22.07 3.35 -5.04
C THR A 193 -22.97 4.51 -4.63
N ALA A 194 -22.51 5.74 -4.73
CA ALA A 194 -23.33 6.93 -4.45
C ALA A 194 -24.52 7.05 -5.42
N MET A 195 -24.28 6.81 -6.71
CA MET A 195 -25.33 6.86 -7.74
C MET A 195 -26.37 5.75 -7.56
N SER A 196 -25.94 4.51 -7.32
CA SER A 196 -26.86 3.40 -7.06
C SER A 196 -27.69 3.61 -5.77
N THR A 197 -27.06 4.17 -4.74
CA THR A 197 -27.74 4.54 -3.49
C THR A 197 -28.84 5.60 -3.73
N ARG A 198 -28.52 6.64 -4.51
CA ARG A 198 -29.49 7.66 -4.85
C ARG A 198 -30.64 7.09 -5.65
N THR A 199 -30.38 6.27 -6.66
CA THR A 199 -31.39 5.60 -7.46
C THR A 199 -32.34 4.76 -6.59
N ALA A 200 -31.81 3.98 -5.66
CA ALA A 200 -32.64 3.16 -4.75
C ALA A 200 -33.53 4.05 -3.87
N ILE A 201 -32.99 5.16 -3.33
CA ILE A 201 -33.76 6.10 -2.50
C ILE A 201 -34.86 6.76 -3.33
N ASP A 202 -34.56 7.25 -4.54
CA ASP A 202 -35.52 7.93 -5.39
C ASP A 202 -36.66 6.98 -5.82
N LEU A 203 -36.36 5.72 -6.16
CA LEU A 203 -37.35 4.68 -6.45
C LEU A 203 -38.22 4.35 -5.23
N ALA A 204 -37.61 4.16 -4.06
CA ALA A 204 -38.35 3.89 -2.82
C ALA A 204 -39.29 5.05 -2.46
N VAL A 205 -38.82 6.28 -2.60
CA VAL A 205 -39.63 7.49 -2.40
C VAL A 205 -40.81 7.50 -3.39
N GLY A 206 -40.59 7.20 -4.67
CA GLY A 206 -41.67 7.10 -5.69
C GLY A 206 -42.71 6.05 -5.33
N ILE A 207 -42.27 4.86 -4.84
CA ILE A 207 -43.19 3.79 -4.38
C ILE A 207 -44.03 4.28 -3.20
N LEU A 208 -43.40 4.90 -2.19
CA LEU A 208 -44.09 5.41 -1.00
C LEU A 208 -45.07 6.53 -1.34
N MET A 209 -44.69 7.44 -2.25
CA MET A 209 -45.62 8.50 -2.76
C MET A 209 -46.90 7.86 -3.36
N ALA A 210 -46.73 6.82 -4.16
CA ALA A 210 -47.84 6.13 -4.76
C ALA A 210 -48.75 5.40 -3.77
N GLN A 211 -48.14 4.77 -2.74
CA GLN A 211 -48.85 4.01 -1.71
C GLN A 211 -49.60 4.91 -0.73
N ASP A 212 -48.94 5.94 -0.22
CA ASP A 212 -49.50 6.81 0.83
C ASP A 212 -50.16 8.08 0.30
N ARG A 213 -50.20 8.28 -1.03
CA ARG A 213 -50.68 9.49 -1.66
C ARG A 213 -50.05 10.76 -1.08
N SER A 214 -48.78 10.70 -0.72
CA SER A 214 -48.01 11.77 -0.12
C SER A 214 -47.13 12.47 -1.19
N ASP A 215 -46.63 13.64 -0.84
CA ASP A 215 -45.62 14.32 -1.63
C ASP A 215 -44.23 13.70 -1.38
N GLN A 216 -43.23 14.13 -2.14
CA GLN A 216 -41.84 13.66 -2.03
C GLN A 216 -41.28 13.86 -0.61
N THR A 217 -41.58 14.98 0.02
CA THR A 217 -41.10 15.33 1.38
C THR A 217 -41.69 14.38 2.42
N GLY A 218 -42.98 14.09 2.32
CA GLY A 218 -43.68 13.14 3.21
C GLY A 218 -43.16 11.72 3.04
N ALA A 219 -43.04 11.26 1.80
CA ALA A 219 -42.49 9.93 1.49
C ALA A 219 -41.05 9.75 1.99
N PHE A 220 -40.20 10.77 1.83
CA PHE A 220 -38.82 10.73 2.34
C PHE A 220 -38.78 10.76 3.88
N ALA A 221 -39.71 11.48 4.53
CA ALA A 221 -39.85 11.45 5.98
C ALA A 221 -40.27 10.06 6.50
N LEU A 222 -41.16 9.36 5.77
CA LEU A 222 -41.53 7.98 6.08
C LEU A 222 -40.32 7.05 5.98
N LEU A 223 -39.53 7.15 4.91
CA LEU A 223 -38.32 6.36 4.73
C LEU A 223 -37.30 6.58 5.86
N LYS A 224 -37.09 7.85 6.26
CA LYS A 224 -36.22 8.20 7.40
C LYS A 224 -36.72 7.63 8.72
N ARG A 225 -38.03 7.69 8.99
CA ARG A 225 -38.60 7.12 10.20
C ARG A 225 -38.42 5.61 10.26
N ALA A 226 -38.63 4.91 9.13
CA ALA A 226 -38.38 3.48 9.03
C ALA A 226 -36.91 3.12 9.29
N SER A 227 -35.97 3.89 8.74
CA SER A 227 -34.53 3.79 8.97
C SER A 227 -34.19 3.93 10.47
N HIS A 228 -34.71 4.97 11.14
CA HIS A 228 -34.48 5.20 12.55
C HIS A 228 -35.07 4.11 13.44
N TYR A 229 -36.33 3.70 13.17
CA TYR A 229 -37.00 2.67 13.94
C TYR A 229 -36.29 1.32 13.86
N ARG A 230 -35.74 0.99 12.70
CA ARG A 230 -35.05 -0.27 12.44
C ARG A 230 -33.55 -0.23 12.70
N ASN A 231 -33.02 0.95 13.03
CA ASN A 231 -31.57 1.20 13.16
C ASN A 231 -30.76 0.72 11.94
N LEU A 232 -31.30 0.95 10.74
CA LEU A 232 -30.68 0.60 9.47
C LEU A 232 -30.40 1.88 8.65
N PRO A 233 -29.33 1.90 7.82
CA PRO A 233 -29.10 3.01 6.88
C PRO A 233 -30.30 3.22 5.97
N VAL A 234 -30.60 4.48 5.64
CA VAL A 234 -31.75 4.85 4.77
C VAL A 234 -31.69 4.12 3.42
N ARG A 235 -30.50 3.94 2.86
CA ARG A 235 -30.28 3.21 1.61
C ARG A 235 -30.73 1.74 1.71
N ASP A 236 -30.44 1.07 2.82
CA ASP A 236 -30.73 -0.36 2.98
C ASP A 236 -32.25 -0.58 3.10
N VAL A 237 -32.93 0.33 3.81
CA VAL A 237 -34.40 0.35 3.86
C VAL A 237 -34.99 0.65 2.49
N ALA A 238 -34.38 1.58 1.71
CA ALA A 238 -34.81 1.89 0.36
C ALA A 238 -34.69 0.68 -0.59
N VAL A 239 -33.54 -0.01 -0.56
CA VAL A 239 -33.31 -1.23 -1.34
C VAL A 239 -34.36 -2.29 -1.03
N GLU A 240 -34.65 -2.56 0.26
CA GLU A 240 -35.67 -3.53 0.65
C GLU A 240 -37.09 -3.16 0.15
N ILE A 241 -37.44 -1.87 0.16
CA ILE A 241 -38.74 -1.43 -0.38
C ILE A 241 -38.80 -1.71 -1.87
N VAL A 242 -37.76 -1.37 -2.62
CA VAL A 242 -37.71 -1.58 -4.08
C VAL A 242 -37.72 -3.07 -4.41
N GLU A 243 -36.95 -3.90 -3.70
CA GLU A 243 -36.91 -5.35 -3.88
C GLU A 243 -38.28 -6.02 -3.64
N ARG A 244 -38.97 -5.63 -2.57
CA ARG A 244 -40.33 -6.11 -2.29
C ARG A 244 -41.32 -5.75 -3.38
N PHE A 245 -41.12 -4.62 -4.02
CA PHE A 245 -42.03 -4.13 -5.05
C PHE A 245 -41.71 -4.69 -6.44
N SER A 246 -40.44 -4.86 -6.78
CA SER A 246 -39.99 -5.29 -8.10
C SER A 246 -39.57 -6.76 -8.20
N GLN A 247 -39.44 -7.47 -7.08
CA GLN A 247 -38.83 -8.82 -6.98
C GLN A 247 -37.39 -8.88 -7.58
N ARG A 248 -36.75 -7.73 -7.80
CA ARG A 248 -35.38 -7.62 -8.29
C ARG A 248 -34.67 -6.44 -7.63
N SER A 249 -33.38 -6.61 -7.37
CA SER A 249 -32.56 -5.49 -6.88
C SER A 249 -32.52 -4.35 -7.91
N PRO A 250 -32.58 -3.08 -7.45
CA PRO A 250 -32.48 -1.94 -8.36
C PRO A 250 -31.12 -1.95 -9.04
N SER A 251 -31.10 -1.90 -10.36
CA SER A 251 -29.89 -1.75 -11.16
C SER A 251 -29.89 -0.44 -11.91
N THR A 252 -28.76 0.25 -11.88
CA THR A 252 -28.54 1.44 -12.69
C THR A 252 -27.78 1.01 -13.93
N HIS A 253 -28.38 1.13 -15.11
CA HIS A 253 -27.69 0.92 -16.37
C HIS A 253 -26.97 2.22 -16.74
N PHE A 254 -25.64 2.18 -16.74
CA PHE A 254 -24.81 3.18 -17.40
C PHE A 254 -24.28 2.50 -18.66
N ASP A 255 -24.72 2.95 -19.81
CA ASP A 255 -24.09 2.60 -21.09
C ASP A 255 -22.66 3.17 -21.07
N ALA A 256 -21.68 2.29 -21.34
CA ALA A 256 -20.27 2.61 -21.44
C ALA A 256 -19.94 3.15 -22.83
#